data_629aa85f9c4ef020a1da754b3e03363c
#
_entry.id   629aa85f9c4ef020a1da754b3e03363c
#
_cell.length_a   1.000
_cell.length_b   1.000
_cell.length_c   1.000
_cell.angle_alpha   90.00
_cell.angle_beta   90.00
_cell.angle_gamma   90.00
#
_symmetry.space_group_name_H-M   'P 1'
#
loop_
_entity.id
_entity.type
_entity.pdbx_description
1 polymer ?
#
loop_
_entity_poly.entity_id
_entity_poly.type
_entity_poly.pdbx_seq_one_letter_code
_entity_poly.pdbx_strand_id
1 'polypeptide(L)'
;MSLKILIIGYGSIGKRHAQVLQEYFTNIDITLISSQNLPNAHPSLESLPNLHAFDYYIISSPTAHHLAHLSYLDSKTQGKKIFVEKPLFESAHSFTQSGKNLIVVGFCLRLHPLLWQVKTILQNFTPYAVEVSCGSYLPLWRKDVDYRKVYSAHKAQGGGVLLDLSHELDYIQWLFGDFDDESLVGFNGKISELEISSDDTLMLVGKTKQNTLIQLNLDYFSKNPKRLMRIHTPSQSIELDLLANSLTITDTQGKSESSYITFERNELFAAMHQSVLRSTNFLHNAIPQSLLHPLKSQVEILPTLAESLPLMQTLTRIKNMKPHQKILCVIGARGGSKGVKNKNITPIAGKPLIAYTILQALQSSLFTHIVLSTDSEEIAKVGKEWGAEVFFLRDKELASDTAGKLPAIRDALLRSEEHFQTHYDVVFDLDATSPLRLVSDITQAYEQFVRDDNDILITAAPARKSPYFNLVEIFEENGKARVDLSKRPTQPILRRQDSPKCYDMNASIYIWKREALLKNPSVFTANTGLFVMPESRSVDIDTPLDFEFVEFMLNKANKLNLTGGGDRVNIFARDIISHIASIKEAI
;
A
#
# COMPACT_ATOMS: atom_id res chain seq x y z
N MET A 1 -46.13 -19.48 6.39
CA MET A 1 -44.86 -20.25 6.30
C MET A 1 -43.85 -19.55 7.18
N SER A 2 -43.00 -20.29 7.89
CA SER A 2 -41.93 -19.72 8.69
C SER A 2 -40.75 -19.31 7.79
N LEU A 3 -40.14 -18.15 8.06
CA LEU A 3 -38.92 -17.70 7.41
C LEU A 3 -37.72 -18.45 8.00
N LYS A 4 -37.03 -19.23 7.18
CA LYS A 4 -35.87 -20.02 7.63
C LYS A 4 -34.57 -19.25 7.43
N ILE A 5 -33.83 -19.05 8.50
CA ILE A 5 -32.62 -18.23 8.55
C ILE A 5 -31.45 -19.08 9.00
N LEU A 6 -30.34 -19.02 8.27
CA LEU A 6 -29.08 -19.62 8.65
C LEU A 6 -28.08 -18.54 9.05
N ILE A 7 -27.55 -18.60 10.29
CA ILE A 7 -26.49 -17.70 10.78
C ILE A 7 -25.20 -18.50 10.88
N ILE A 8 -24.18 -18.05 10.16
CA ILE A 8 -22.85 -18.65 10.09
C ILE A 8 -21.89 -17.83 10.95
N GLY A 9 -21.46 -18.43 12.07
CA GLY A 9 -20.69 -17.74 13.10
C GLY A 9 -21.58 -17.16 14.22
N TYR A 10 -21.36 -17.61 15.45
CA TYR A 10 -22.15 -17.20 16.62
C TYR A 10 -21.29 -16.49 17.68
N GLY A 11 -20.43 -15.57 17.19
CA GLY A 11 -19.70 -14.61 18.01
C GLY A 11 -20.60 -13.47 18.49
N SER A 12 -20.00 -12.36 18.93
CA SER A 12 -20.79 -11.22 19.48
C SER A 12 -21.77 -10.63 18.46
N ILE A 13 -21.36 -10.55 17.17
CA ILE A 13 -22.23 -9.99 16.13
C ILE A 13 -23.29 -11.02 15.67
N GLY A 14 -22.95 -12.29 15.51
CA GLY A 14 -23.92 -13.33 15.20
C GLY A 14 -25.00 -13.50 16.29
N LYS A 15 -24.61 -13.36 17.56
CA LYS A 15 -25.58 -13.32 18.69
C LYS A 15 -26.51 -12.10 18.58
N ARG A 16 -26.00 -10.96 18.20
CA ARG A 16 -26.80 -9.75 17.98
C ARG A 16 -27.80 -9.93 16.83
N HIS A 17 -27.38 -10.48 15.70
CA HIS A 17 -28.29 -10.79 14.60
C HIS A 17 -29.44 -11.72 15.06
N ALA A 18 -29.11 -12.80 15.76
CA ALA A 18 -30.13 -13.72 16.29
C ALA A 18 -31.08 -13.01 17.25
N GLN A 19 -30.56 -12.23 18.20
CA GLN A 19 -31.36 -11.46 19.15
C GLN A 19 -32.30 -10.47 18.46
N VAL A 20 -31.77 -9.66 17.53
CA VAL A 20 -32.58 -8.67 16.79
C VAL A 20 -33.66 -9.34 15.95
N LEU A 21 -33.33 -10.45 15.27
CA LEU A 21 -34.31 -11.20 14.50
C LEU A 21 -35.42 -11.75 15.40
N GLN A 22 -35.09 -12.30 16.55
CA GLN A 22 -36.09 -12.83 17.52
C GLN A 22 -36.92 -11.70 18.15
N GLU A 23 -36.33 -10.51 18.38
CA GLU A 23 -37.00 -9.38 19.01
C GLU A 23 -37.94 -8.65 18.05
N TYR A 24 -37.60 -8.52 16.78
CA TYR A 24 -38.34 -7.67 15.82
C TYR A 24 -39.14 -8.45 14.79
N PHE A 25 -38.90 -9.77 14.60
CA PHE A 25 -39.54 -10.55 13.56
C PHE A 25 -40.27 -11.78 14.15
N THR A 26 -41.44 -12.12 13.57
CA THR A 26 -42.22 -13.28 13.92
C THR A 26 -42.16 -14.35 12.85
N ASN A 27 -42.57 -15.57 13.21
CA ASN A 27 -42.60 -16.73 12.31
C ASN A 27 -41.23 -16.96 11.64
N ILE A 28 -40.17 -16.88 12.44
CA ILE A 28 -38.79 -17.14 12.02
C ILE A 28 -38.28 -18.43 12.63
N ASP A 29 -37.44 -19.13 11.90
CA ASP A 29 -36.75 -20.34 12.35
C ASP A 29 -35.24 -20.16 12.11
N ILE A 30 -34.45 -20.08 13.19
CA ILE A 30 -33.01 -19.78 13.12
C ILE A 30 -32.23 -21.05 13.38
N THR A 31 -31.37 -21.39 12.41
CA THR A 31 -30.37 -22.45 12.52
C THR A 31 -28.97 -21.78 12.56
N LEU A 32 -28.05 -22.37 13.32
CA LEU A 32 -26.72 -21.83 13.55
C LEU A 32 -25.63 -22.73 12.94
N ILE A 33 -24.59 -22.13 12.38
CA ILE A 33 -23.30 -22.80 12.18
C ILE A 33 -22.34 -22.26 13.23
N SER A 34 -21.93 -23.12 14.17
CA SER A 34 -21.08 -22.72 15.29
C SER A 34 -20.32 -23.93 15.85
N SER A 35 -19.09 -23.70 16.31
CA SER A 35 -18.32 -24.68 17.09
C SER A 35 -18.79 -24.82 18.55
N GLN A 36 -19.70 -23.93 18.99
CA GLN A 36 -20.28 -23.97 20.32
C GLN A 36 -21.38 -25.03 20.36
N ASN A 37 -21.50 -25.78 21.48
CA ASN A 37 -22.58 -26.72 21.68
C ASN A 37 -23.86 -25.97 22.07
N LEU A 38 -24.71 -25.68 21.10
CA LEU A 38 -25.92 -24.88 21.23
C LEU A 38 -27.10 -25.61 20.59
N PRO A 39 -28.34 -25.40 21.09
CA PRO A 39 -29.54 -25.89 20.39
C PRO A 39 -29.61 -25.36 18.97
N ASN A 40 -30.05 -26.18 18.03
CA ASN A 40 -30.15 -25.83 16.58
C ASN A 40 -28.83 -25.39 15.95
N ALA A 41 -27.67 -25.81 16.48
CA ALA A 41 -26.37 -25.55 15.90
C ALA A 41 -25.79 -26.78 15.21
N HIS A 42 -25.15 -26.52 14.07
CA HIS A 42 -24.36 -27.48 13.31
C HIS A 42 -22.89 -27.06 13.31
N PRO A 43 -21.94 -28.00 13.33
CA PRO A 43 -20.50 -27.65 13.40
C PRO A 43 -19.96 -27.07 12.11
N SER A 44 -20.56 -27.37 10.96
CA SER A 44 -20.13 -26.86 9.65
C SER A 44 -21.28 -26.77 8.65
N LEU A 45 -21.08 -26.09 7.53
CA LEU A 45 -22.06 -25.98 6.44
C LEU A 45 -22.35 -27.35 5.79
N GLU A 46 -21.33 -28.19 5.70
CA GLU A 46 -21.43 -29.54 5.11
C GLU A 46 -22.25 -30.51 5.99
N SER A 47 -22.36 -30.24 7.28
CA SER A 47 -23.16 -31.06 8.23
C SER A 47 -24.66 -30.78 8.17
N LEU A 48 -25.08 -29.75 7.41
CA LEU A 48 -26.50 -29.43 7.24
C LEU A 48 -27.18 -30.47 6.34
N PRO A 49 -28.35 -30.98 6.76
CA PRO A 49 -29.08 -31.98 5.96
C PRO A 49 -29.63 -31.41 4.65
N ASN A 50 -29.97 -30.11 4.62
CA ASN A 50 -30.49 -29.45 3.44
C ASN A 50 -30.14 -27.94 3.46
N LEU A 51 -29.10 -27.57 2.73
CA LEU A 51 -28.68 -26.17 2.61
C LEU A 51 -29.71 -25.30 1.88
N HIS A 52 -30.50 -25.87 0.94
CA HIS A 52 -31.49 -25.11 0.17
C HIS A 52 -32.75 -24.75 0.94
N ALA A 53 -32.93 -25.32 2.14
CA ALA A 53 -34.13 -25.11 2.96
C ALA A 53 -34.23 -23.67 3.51
N PHE A 54 -33.16 -22.91 3.52
CA PHE A 54 -33.13 -21.57 4.08
C PHE A 54 -33.49 -20.51 3.03
N ASP A 55 -34.14 -19.45 3.50
CA ASP A 55 -34.54 -18.29 2.68
C ASP A 55 -33.52 -17.16 2.79
N TYR A 56 -32.85 -17.07 3.94
CA TYR A 56 -31.92 -16.01 4.28
C TYR A 56 -30.67 -16.55 4.99
N TYR A 57 -29.50 -16.16 4.54
CA TYR A 57 -28.20 -16.56 5.07
C TYR A 57 -27.48 -15.33 5.61
N ILE A 58 -26.89 -15.44 6.79
CA ILE A 58 -26.13 -14.38 7.45
C ILE A 58 -24.74 -14.91 7.75
N ILE A 59 -23.73 -14.37 7.07
CA ILE A 59 -22.33 -14.67 7.33
C ILE A 59 -21.83 -13.64 8.35
N SER A 60 -21.61 -14.10 9.57
CA SER A 60 -21.12 -13.33 10.73
C SER A 60 -19.94 -14.01 11.43
N SER A 61 -19.23 -14.86 10.70
CA SER A 61 -17.96 -15.47 11.07
C SER A 61 -16.83 -14.42 11.12
N PRO A 62 -15.62 -14.75 11.61
CA PRO A 62 -14.46 -13.87 11.45
C PRO A 62 -14.21 -13.54 9.97
N THR A 63 -13.80 -12.30 9.69
CA THR A 63 -13.64 -11.75 8.33
C THR A 63 -12.79 -12.64 7.42
N ALA A 64 -11.74 -13.26 7.95
CA ALA A 64 -10.88 -14.19 7.21
C ALA A 64 -11.63 -15.40 6.60
N HIS A 65 -12.83 -15.73 7.11
CA HIS A 65 -13.65 -16.84 6.62
C HIS A 65 -14.78 -16.41 5.69
N HIS A 66 -15.03 -15.11 5.52
CA HIS A 66 -16.14 -14.61 4.71
C HIS A 66 -16.09 -15.12 3.26
N LEU A 67 -14.91 -15.05 2.63
CA LEU A 67 -14.74 -15.49 1.23
C LEU A 67 -15.08 -16.98 1.06
N ALA A 68 -14.59 -17.83 1.95
CA ALA A 68 -14.85 -19.28 1.89
C ALA A 68 -16.33 -19.60 2.06
N HIS A 69 -16.98 -19.01 3.08
CA HIS A 69 -18.40 -19.21 3.33
C HIS A 69 -19.28 -18.66 2.20
N LEU A 70 -18.97 -17.46 1.71
CA LEU A 70 -19.72 -16.86 0.61
C LEU A 70 -19.57 -17.68 -0.68
N SER A 71 -18.36 -18.10 -1.02
CA SER A 71 -18.10 -18.95 -2.20
C SER A 71 -18.83 -20.27 -2.12
N TYR A 72 -18.86 -20.91 -0.94
CA TYR A 72 -19.59 -22.13 -0.72
C TYR A 72 -21.09 -21.94 -0.92
N LEU A 73 -21.68 -20.92 -0.28
CA LEU A 73 -23.12 -20.63 -0.41
C LEU A 73 -23.49 -20.28 -1.86
N ASP A 74 -22.72 -19.38 -2.51
CA ASP A 74 -23.05 -18.92 -3.86
C ASP A 74 -22.95 -20.05 -4.89
N SER A 75 -22.00 -20.97 -4.72
CA SER A 75 -21.88 -22.15 -5.61
C SER A 75 -22.99 -23.19 -5.43
N LYS A 76 -23.64 -23.21 -4.27
CA LYS A 76 -24.61 -24.26 -3.90
C LYS A 76 -26.06 -23.78 -3.86
N THR A 77 -26.33 -22.47 -3.90
CA THR A 77 -27.68 -21.92 -3.79
C THR A 77 -27.99 -20.97 -4.96
N GLN A 78 -29.29 -20.78 -5.26
CA GLN A 78 -29.77 -19.84 -6.28
C GLN A 78 -31.02 -19.10 -5.79
N GLY A 79 -31.14 -17.82 -6.15
CA GLY A 79 -32.29 -16.99 -5.82
C GLY A 79 -32.45 -16.70 -4.34
N LYS A 80 -31.39 -16.85 -3.55
CA LYS A 80 -31.38 -16.67 -2.11
C LYS A 80 -30.86 -15.30 -1.72
N LYS A 81 -31.10 -14.89 -0.47
CA LYS A 81 -30.61 -13.68 0.15
C LYS A 81 -29.43 -14.04 1.03
N ILE A 82 -28.27 -13.46 0.72
CA ILE A 82 -27.03 -13.70 1.48
C ILE A 82 -26.54 -12.33 2.00
N PHE A 83 -26.54 -12.20 3.31
CA PHE A 83 -25.98 -11.07 4.01
C PHE A 83 -24.59 -11.44 4.50
N VAL A 84 -23.60 -10.59 4.24
CA VAL A 84 -22.23 -10.75 4.73
C VAL A 84 -21.90 -9.60 5.66
N GLU A 85 -21.45 -9.89 6.88
CA GLU A 85 -20.96 -8.84 7.78
C GLU A 85 -19.77 -8.09 7.17
N LYS A 86 -19.66 -6.82 7.57
CA LYS A 86 -18.57 -5.94 7.12
C LYS A 86 -17.24 -6.26 7.85
N PRO A 87 -16.10 -6.01 7.19
CA PRO A 87 -15.95 -5.79 5.75
C PRO A 87 -16.22 -7.07 4.97
N LEU A 88 -16.51 -6.96 3.67
CA LEU A 88 -16.82 -8.09 2.81
C LEU A 88 -15.75 -9.20 2.90
N PHE A 89 -14.46 -8.81 2.80
CA PHE A 89 -13.29 -9.68 2.92
C PHE A 89 -12.20 -9.00 3.74
N GLU A 90 -11.13 -9.70 4.09
CA GLU A 90 -9.96 -9.13 4.77
C GLU A 90 -9.02 -8.36 3.83
N SER A 91 -9.13 -8.60 2.53
CA SER A 91 -8.38 -7.95 1.45
C SER A 91 -9.13 -8.09 0.12
N ALA A 92 -8.68 -7.41 -0.93
CA ALA A 92 -9.26 -7.56 -2.26
C ALA A 92 -9.02 -8.98 -2.78
N HIS A 93 -10.12 -9.59 -3.24
CA HIS A 93 -10.12 -10.88 -3.92
C HIS A 93 -10.93 -10.78 -5.21
N SER A 94 -10.53 -11.51 -6.22
CA SER A 94 -11.38 -11.74 -7.39
C SER A 94 -12.50 -12.70 -6.98
N PHE A 95 -13.72 -12.20 -6.90
CA PHE A 95 -14.90 -13.01 -6.67
C PHE A 95 -15.85 -12.87 -7.85
N THR A 96 -16.12 -13.98 -8.51
CA THR A 96 -17.11 -14.04 -9.59
C THR A 96 -18.35 -14.74 -9.05
N GLN A 97 -19.47 -14.03 -8.99
CA GLN A 97 -20.73 -14.59 -8.55
C GLN A 97 -21.21 -15.67 -9.54
N SER A 98 -21.42 -16.87 -9.04
CA SER A 98 -21.86 -18.04 -9.82
C SER A 98 -23.37 -18.25 -9.76
N GLY A 99 -23.99 -17.90 -8.64
CA GLY A 99 -25.42 -18.00 -8.42
C GLY A 99 -26.18 -16.72 -8.73
N LYS A 100 -27.52 -16.82 -8.81
CA LYS A 100 -28.41 -15.64 -8.93
C LYS A 100 -28.89 -15.21 -7.53
N ASN A 101 -27.97 -15.15 -6.56
CA ASN A 101 -28.28 -14.77 -5.20
C ASN A 101 -28.23 -13.24 -5.06
N LEU A 102 -29.07 -12.69 -4.18
CA LEU A 102 -28.88 -11.31 -3.72
C LEU A 102 -27.82 -11.32 -2.61
N ILE A 103 -26.66 -10.77 -2.91
CA ILE A 103 -25.55 -10.64 -1.94
C ILE A 103 -25.43 -9.18 -1.54
N VAL A 104 -25.53 -8.92 -0.22
CA VAL A 104 -25.40 -7.58 0.37
C VAL A 104 -24.42 -7.59 1.53
N VAL A 105 -23.77 -6.46 1.79
CA VAL A 105 -22.76 -6.30 2.85
C VAL A 105 -23.29 -5.43 3.98
N GLY A 106 -23.01 -5.79 5.22
CA GLY A 106 -23.58 -5.27 6.46
C GLY A 106 -23.12 -3.86 6.87
N PHE A 107 -23.02 -2.92 5.93
CA PHE A 107 -22.74 -1.52 6.26
C PHE A 107 -23.98 -0.80 6.77
N CYS A 108 -24.38 -1.12 8.00
CA CYS A 108 -25.64 -0.68 8.62
C CYS A 108 -25.78 0.86 8.70
N LEU A 109 -24.67 1.61 8.72
CA LEU A 109 -24.73 3.08 8.74
C LEU A 109 -25.35 3.68 7.48
N ARG A 110 -25.42 2.97 6.36
CA ARG A 110 -26.21 3.41 5.19
C ARG A 110 -27.70 3.56 5.49
N LEU A 111 -28.20 3.01 6.61
CA LEU A 111 -29.57 3.17 7.08
C LEU A 111 -29.74 4.32 8.08
N HIS A 112 -28.64 4.96 8.49
CA HIS A 112 -28.69 6.06 9.46
C HIS A 112 -29.43 7.29 8.88
N PRO A 113 -30.52 7.78 9.52
CA PRO A 113 -31.38 8.81 8.92
C PRO A 113 -30.65 10.10 8.59
N LEU A 114 -29.69 10.52 9.44
CA LEU A 114 -28.93 11.76 9.19
C LEU A 114 -27.98 11.62 7.99
N LEU A 115 -27.42 10.43 7.72
CA LEU A 115 -26.65 10.19 6.51
C LEU A 115 -27.51 10.26 5.26
N TRP A 116 -28.77 9.86 5.33
CA TRP A 116 -29.74 10.06 4.25
C TRP A 116 -30.11 11.51 4.03
N GLN A 117 -30.25 12.30 5.09
CA GLN A 117 -30.43 13.75 4.99
C GLN A 117 -29.23 14.38 4.28
N VAL A 118 -28.01 14.05 4.71
CA VAL A 118 -26.79 14.49 4.03
C VAL A 118 -26.79 14.07 2.56
N LYS A 119 -27.12 12.82 2.23
CA LYS A 119 -27.19 12.34 0.84
C LYS A 119 -28.18 13.14 0.00
N THR A 120 -29.34 13.49 0.58
CA THR A 120 -30.35 14.29 -0.10
C THR A 120 -29.86 15.71 -0.38
N ILE A 121 -29.19 16.33 0.58
CA ILE A 121 -28.59 17.66 0.44
C ILE A 121 -27.54 17.65 -0.68
N LEU A 122 -26.69 16.63 -0.70
CA LEU A 122 -25.59 16.51 -1.65
C LEU A 122 -26.05 16.25 -3.09
N GLN A 123 -27.33 15.89 -3.34
CA GLN A 123 -27.85 15.80 -4.71
C GLN A 123 -27.78 17.11 -5.49
N ASN A 124 -27.73 18.24 -4.79
CA ASN A 124 -27.74 19.58 -5.37
C ASN A 124 -26.36 20.24 -5.41
N PHE A 125 -25.31 19.60 -4.86
CA PHE A 125 -24.00 20.20 -4.70
C PHE A 125 -22.88 19.18 -4.89
N THR A 126 -21.77 19.63 -5.47
CA THR A 126 -20.51 18.90 -5.41
C THR A 126 -19.69 19.49 -4.25
N PRO A 127 -19.41 18.71 -3.20
CA PRO A 127 -18.63 19.20 -2.06
C PRO A 127 -17.19 19.51 -2.47
N TYR A 128 -16.60 20.53 -1.86
CA TYR A 128 -15.17 20.81 -1.97
C TYR A 128 -14.33 19.78 -1.19
N ALA A 129 -14.75 19.54 0.06
CA ALA A 129 -13.99 18.70 0.97
C ALA A 129 -14.91 18.00 1.98
N VAL A 130 -14.44 16.86 2.46
CA VAL A 130 -15.00 16.13 3.60
C VAL A 130 -13.90 15.76 4.58
N GLU A 131 -14.14 16.05 5.85
CA GLU A 131 -13.32 15.62 6.99
C GLU A 131 -14.08 14.57 7.78
N VAL A 132 -13.49 13.40 8.00
CA VAL A 132 -14.08 12.32 8.79
C VAL A 132 -13.13 11.94 9.91
N SER A 133 -13.64 11.85 11.12
CA SER A 133 -12.88 11.42 12.29
C SER A 133 -13.68 10.42 13.11
N CYS A 134 -13.15 9.22 13.25
CA CYS A 134 -13.75 8.18 14.09
C CYS A 134 -12.67 7.57 14.99
N GLY A 135 -12.88 7.59 16.29
CA GLY A 135 -11.93 7.03 17.23
C GLY A 135 -12.58 6.72 18.58
N SER A 136 -12.07 5.70 19.23
CA SER A 136 -12.46 5.33 20.58
C SER A 136 -11.41 4.41 21.21
N TYR A 137 -11.36 4.40 22.55
CA TYR A 137 -10.34 3.62 23.27
C TYR A 137 -10.68 2.15 23.31
N LEU A 138 -9.97 1.33 22.54
CA LEU A 138 -10.22 -0.10 22.38
C LEU A 138 -10.42 -0.87 23.71
N PRO A 139 -9.63 -0.63 24.77
CA PRO A 139 -9.85 -1.28 26.07
C PRO A 139 -11.23 -1.03 26.71
N LEU A 140 -11.92 0.03 26.33
CA LEU A 140 -13.23 0.39 26.86
C LEU A 140 -14.40 -0.12 25.99
N TRP A 141 -14.15 -0.76 24.85
CA TRP A 141 -15.21 -1.25 23.97
C TRP A 141 -16.08 -2.33 24.62
N ARG A 142 -15.49 -3.12 25.52
CA ARG A 142 -16.15 -4.21 26.24
C ARG A 142 -15.64 -4.25 27.67
N LYS A 143 -16.47 -3.87 28.62
CA LYS A 143 -16.10 -3.70 30.04
C LYS A 143 -15.54 -4.96 30.71
N ASP A 144 -16.01 -6.14 30.32
CA ASP A 144 -15.69 -7.41 30.99
C ASP A 144 -14.80 -8.35 30.13
N VAL A 145 -14.19 -7.80 29.08
CA VAL A 145 -13.36 -8.59 28.15
C VAL A 145 -11.98 -7.96 28.02
N ASP A 146 -10.95 -8.74 28.23
CA ASP A 146 -9.59 -8.33 27.94
C ASP A 146 -9.45 -8.01 26.44
N TYR A 147 -9.22 -6.71 26.11
CA TYR A 147 -9.13 -6.24 24.73
C TYR A 147 -8.03 -6.94 23.92
N ARG A 148 -6.97 -7.47 24.58
CA ARG A 148 -5.87 -8.19 23.96
C ARG A 148 -6.31 -9.55 23.37
N LYS A 149 -7.46 -10.08 23.81
CA LYS A 149 -8.01 -11.37 23.39
C LYS A 149 -9.11 -11.26 22.33
N VAL A 150 -9.55 -10.03 22.01
CA VAL A 150 -10.58 -9.84 20.98
C VAL A 150 -9.94 -9.84 19.59
N TYR A 151 -10.71 -10.20 18.56
CA TYR A 151 -10.23 -10.28 17.18
C TYR A 151 -9.62 -8.95 16.69
N SER A 152 -10.15 -7.80 17.15
CA SER A 152 -9.65 -6.47 16.82
C SER A 152 -8.17 -6.26 17.14
N ALA A 153 -7.66 -6.96 18.17
CA ALA A 153 -6.25 -6.91 18.56
C ALA A 153 -5.32 -7.75 17.66
N HIS A 154 -5.87 -8.64 16.82
CA HIS A 154 -5.10 -9.64 16.10
C HIS A 154 -5.17 -9.45 14.57
N LYS A 155 -4.04 -9.01 13.98
CA LYS A 155 -3.92 -8.84 12.52
C LYS A 155 -4.26 -10.12 11.74
N ALA A 156 -3.83 -11.28 12.24
CA ALA A 156 -4.07 -12.59 11.61
C ALA A 156 -5.54 -13.01 11.59
N GLN A 157 -6.41 -12.37 12.39
CA GLN A 157 -7.84 -12.62 12.42
C GLN A 157 -8.65 -11.59 11.60
N GLY A 158 -7.96 -10.68 10.90
CA GLY A 158 -8.60 -9.57 10.19
C GLY A 158 -8.94 -8.39 11.11
N GLY A 159 -8.31 -8.29 12.30
CA GLY A 159 -8.44 -7.14 13.20
C GLY A 159 -7.63 -5.94 12.73
N GLY A 160 -7.91 -4.78 13.30
CA GLY A 160 -7.27 -3.49 13.05
C GLY A 160 -8.27 -2.37 12.80
N VAL A 161 -7.83 -1.16 13.06
CA VAL A 161 -8.69 0.04 13.00
C VAL A 161 -9.28 0.25 11.61
N LEU A 162 -8.51 -0.05 10.56
CA LEU A 162 -8.95 0.09 9.18
C LEU A 162 -10.17 -0.77 8.85
N LEU A 163 -10.15 -2.06 9.23
CA LEU A 163 -11.23 -3.00 8.92
C LEU A 163 -12.40 -2.86 9.91
N ASP A 164 -12.12 -2.60 11.19
CA ASP A 164 -13.17 -2.42 12.19
C ASP A 164 -13.99 -1.15 11.96
N LEU A 165 -13.33 -0.06 11.58
CA LEU A 165 -13.94 1.23 11.30
C LEU A 165 -14.13 1.48 9.78
N SER A 166 -14.28 0.41 8.99
CA SER A 166 -14.49 0.49 7.54
C SER A 166 -15.83 1.12 7.12
N HIS A 167 -16.75 1.31 8.06
CA HIS A 167 -17.98 2.08 7.82
C HIS A 167 -17.69 3.48 7.30
N GLU A 168 -16.62 4.11 7.79
CA GLU A 168 -16.22 5.45 7.43
C GLU A 168 -15.84 5.52 5.95
N LEU A 169 -15.11 4.54 5.46
CA LEU A 169 -14.75 4.47 4.04
C LEU A 169 -15.97 4.13 3.17
N ASP A 170 -16.86 3.24 3.65
CA ASP A 170 -18.08 2.89 2.93
C ASP A 170 -18.99 4.11 2.73
N TYR A 171 -19.30 4.88 3.78
CA TYR A 171 -20.19 6.02 3.60
C TYR A 171 -19.52 7.19 2.88
N ILE A 172 -18.17 7.34 2.94
CA ILE A 172 -17.47 8.29 2.09
C ILE A 172 -17.67 7.91 0.62
N GLN A 173 -17.40 6.66 0.24
CA GLN A 173 -17.62 6.18 -1.12
C GLN A 173 -19.08 6.34 -1.57
N TRP A 174 -20.04 6.01 -0.72
CA TRP A 174 -21.46 6.09 -0.99
C TRP A 174 -22.00 7.50 -1.19
N LEU A 175 -21.46 8.47 -0.43
CA LEU A 175 -21.90 9.88 -0.46
C LEU A 175 -21.15 10.72 -1.50
N PHE A 176 -19.85 10.45 -1.71
CA PHE A 176 -18.95 11.32 -2.48
C PHE A 176 -18.36 10.63 -3.72
N GLY A 177 -18.72 9.36 -3.95
CA GLY A 177 -18.21 8.54 -5.05
C GLY A 177 -16.93 7.79 -4.74
N ASP A 178 -16.50 6.97 -5.69
CA ASP A 178 -15.30 6.13 -5.54
C ASP A 178 -14.06 6.94 -5.22
N PHE A 179 -13.17 6.35 -4.42
CA PHE A 179 -11.85 6.92 -4.16
C PHE A 179 -11.02 6.98 -5.46
N ASP A 180 -10.28 8.05 -5.63
CA ASP A 180 -9.17 8.11 -6.58
C ASP A 180 -7.94 7.53 -5.86
N ASP A 181 -7.77 6.23 -5.99
CA ASP A 181 -6.76 5.46 -5.24
C ASP A 181 -5.33 5.98 -5.46
N GLU A 182 -5.04 6.58 -6.62
CA GLU A 182 -3.72 7.15 -6.91
C GLU A 182 -3.45 8.43 -6.12
N SER A 183 -4.49 9.16 -5.76
CA SER A 183 -4.40 10.39 -4.97
C SER A 183 -4.25 10.13 -3.46
N LEU A 184 -4.49 8.89 -3.00
CA LEU A 184 -4.49 8.58 -1.57
C LEU A 184 -3.08 8.55 -1.00
N VAL A 185 -2.84 9.38 0.01
CA VAL A 185 -1.59 9.45 0.79
C VAL A 185 -1.93 9.39 2.26
N GLY A 186 -1.15 8.65 3.03
CA GLY A 186 -1.42 8.55 4.46
C GLY A 186 -0.57 7.53 5.19
N PHE A 187 -0.96 7.26 6.41
CA PHE A 187 -0.34 6.30 7.31
C PHE A 187 -1.39 5.35 7.85
N ASN A 188 -1.19 4.06 7.67
CA ASN A 188 -1.94 2.99 8.33
C ASN A 188 -0.96 2.11 9.11
N GLY A 189 -1.14 2.02 10.43
CA GLY A 189 -0.21 1.25 11.24
C GLY A 189 -0.50 1.28 12.72
N LYS A 190 0.48 0.83 13.52
CA LYS A 190 0.44 0.84 14.97
C LYS A 190 1.42 1.88 15.50
N ILE A 191 0.92 2.82 16.32
CA ILE A 191 1.73 3.88 16.94
C ILE A 191 1.55 3.97 18.46
N SER A 192 0.46 3.45 19.01
CA SER A 192 0.17 3.56 20.45
C SER A 192 0.79 2.43 21.26
N GLU A 193 0.73 2.57 22.60
CA GLU A 193 1.17 1.57 23.56
C GLU A 193 0.17 0.41 23.76
N LEU A 194 -0.89 0.32 22.93
CA LEU A 194 -1.82 -0.80 23.01
C LEU A 194 -1.11 -2.12 22.70
N GLU A 195 -1.34 -3.14 23.51
CA GLU A 195 -0.75 -4.47 23.36
C GLU A 195 -1.52 -5.29 22.30
N ILE A 196 -1.42 -4.87 21.04
CA ILE A 196 -2.09 -5.49 19.88
C ILE A 196 -1.09 -5.70 18.73
N SER A 197 -1.39 -6.63 17.84
CA SER A 197 -0.60 -6.88 16.62
C SER A 197 -1.19 -6.24 15.36
N SER A 198 -2.39 -5.65 15.47
CA SER A 198 -3.10 -4.98 14.40
C SER A 198 -2.76 -3.49 14.34
N ASP A 199 -3.20 -2.81 13.29
CA ASP A 199 -3.14 -1.35 13.17
C ASP A 199 -4.08 -0.69 14.19
N ASP A 200 -3.63 0.41 14.79
CA ASP A 200 -4.39 1.22 15.75
C ASP A 200 -4.69 2.64 15.28
N THR A 201 -4.17 3.02 14.12
CA THR A 201 -4.45 4.32 13.51
C THR A 201 -4.43 4.26 11.99
N LEU A 202 -5.30 5.07 11.38
CA LEU A 202 -5.28 5.46 9.98
C LEU A 202 -5.38 6.97 9.90
N MET A 203 -4.44 7.62 9.23
CA MET A 203 -4.54 9.00 8.77
C MET A 203 -4.42 9.00 7.25
N LEU A 204 -5.43 9.51 6.56
CA LEU A 204 -5.55 9.46 5.11
C LEU A 204 -5.98 10.82 4.57
N VAL A 205 -5.33 11.27 3.50
CA VAL A 205 -5.76 12.39 2.67
C VAL A 205 -5.77 11.98 1.20
N GLY A 206 -6.61 12.61 0.41
CA GLY A 206 -6.74 12.35 -1.01
C GLY A 206 -8.00 12.96 -1.59
N LYS A 207 -8.54 12.36 -2.64
CA LYS A 207 -9.79 12.80 -3.26
C LYS A 207 -10.61 11.63 -3.79
N THR A 208 -11.88 11.89 -4.06
CA THR A 208 -12.72 10.98 -4.85
C THR A 208 -12.52 11.21 -6.35
N LYS A 209 -13.00 10.29 -7.18
CA LYS A 209 -13.06 10.45 -8.65
C LYS A 209 -13.91 11.65 -9.08
N GLN A 210 -14.81 12.14 -8.20
CA GLN A 210 -15.61 13.35 -8.36
C GLN A 210 -14.90 14.62 -7.88
N ASN A 211 -13.59 14.55 -7.54
CA ASN A 211 -12.73 15.63 -7.06
C ASN A 211 -13.10 16.22 -5.67
N THR A 212 -13.90 15.56 -4.86
CA THR A 212 -14.09 15.93 -3.45
C THR A 212 -12.81 15.59 -2.67
N LEU A 213 -12.18 16.55 -2.02
CA LEU A 213 -11.04 16.32 -1.13
C LEU A 213 -11.48 15.54 0.11
N ILE A 214 -10.65 14.60 0.56
CA ILE A 214 -10.93 13.73 1.70
C ILE A 214 -9.82 13.89 2.73
N GLN A 215 -10.22 14.05 4.00
CA GLN A 215 -9.38 13.83 5.17
C GLN A 215 -10.08 12.80 6.06
N LEU A 216 -9.41 11.68 6.34
CA LEU A 216 -9.95 10.62 7.20
C LEU A 216 -8.95 10.29 8.30
N ASN A 217 -9.45 10.26 9.54
CA ASN A 217 -8.70 9.89 10.72
C ASN A 217 -9.46 8.83 11.53
N LEU A 218 -8.85 7.64 11.68
CA LEU A 218 -9.39 6.54 12.47
C LEU A 218 -8.40 6.15 13.57
N ASP A 219 -8.88 5.90 14.79
CA ASP A 219 -7.99 5.47 15.87
C ASP A 219 -8.64 4.57 16.93
N TYR A 220 -7.80 3.77 17.64
CA TYR A 220 -8.15 2.94 18.78
C TYR A 220 -7.75 3.54 20.13
N PHE A 221 -7.14 4.71 20.15
CA PHE A 221 -6.54 5.29 21.35
C PHE A 221 -7.22 6.57 21.86
N SER A 222 -8.22 7.10 21.16
CA SER A 222 -9.02 8.25 21.61
C SER A 222 -9.80 7.93 22.89
N LYS A 223 -9.45 8.61 23.99
CA LYS A 223 -10.11 8.42 25.29
C LYS A 223 -11.52 9.03 25.31
N ASN A 224 -11.75 10.05 24.51
CA ASN A 224 -13.06 10.63 24.25
C ASN A 224 -13.58 10.12 22.90
N PRO A 225 -14.58 9.23 22.89
CA PRO A 225 -15.10 8.68 21.64
C PRO A 225 -15.65 9.77 20.72
N LYS A 226 -15.39 9.63 19.42
CA LYS A 226 -15.88 10.53 18.38
C LYS A 226 -16.27 9.76 17.13
N ARG A 227 -17.29 10.24 16.41
CA ARG A 227 -17.66 9.78 15.07
C ARG A 227 -18.29 10.95 14.32
N LEU A 228 -17.41 11.78 13.75
CA LEU A 228 -17.73 13.09 13.20
C LEU A 228 -17.46 13.13 11.71
N MET A 229 -18.34 13.81 10.97
CA MET A 229 -18.14 14.16 9.57
C MET A 229 -18.41 15.66 9.40
N ARG A 230 -17.50 16.38 8.74
CA ARG A 230 -17.67 17.76 8.34
C ARG A 230 -17.54 17.89 6.83
N ILE A 231 -18.51 18.54 6.18
CA ILE A 231 -18.59 18.67 4.74
C ILE A 231 -18.65 20.15 4.38
N HIS A 232 -17.85 20.57 3.41
CA HIS A 232 -17.84 21.93 2.88
C HIS A 232 -18.35 21.94 1.44
N THR A 233 -19.43 22.68 1.21
CA THR A 233 -20.06 22.87 -0.11
C THR A 233 -19.98 24.34 -0.53
N PRO A 234 -20.34 24.69 -1.77
CA PRO A 234 -20.36 26.09 -2.20
C PRO A 234 -21.29 27.01 -1.38
N SER A 235 -22.34 26.47 -0.76
CA SER A 235 -23.38 27.27 -0.11
C SER A 235 -23.52 27.04 1.38
N GLN A 236 -22.89 26.00 1.94
CA GLN A 236 -23.06 25.63 3.35
C GLN A 236 -21.97 24.69 3.84
N SER A 237 -21.76 24.70 5.16
CA SER A 237 -21.00 23.69 5.88
C SER A 237 -21.96 22.78 6.65
N ILE A 238 -21.69 21.49 6.64
CA ILE A 238 -22.51 20.46 7.31
C ILE A 238 -21.64 19.75 8.33
N GLU A 239 -22.09 19.68 9.56
CA GLU A 239 -21.44 18.92 10.62
C GLU A 239 -22.38 17.82 11.11
N LEU A 240 -21.93 16.58 11.05
CA LEU A 240 -22.67 15.39 11.46
C LEU A 240 -21.92 14.70 12.60
N ASP A 241 -22.56 14.52 13.74
CA ASP A 241 -22.10 13.69 14.85
C ASP A 241 -22.98 12.44 14.96
N LEU A 242 -22.41 11.30 14.57
CA LEU A 242 -23.11 10.00 14.59
C LEU A 242 -23.17 9.37 15.99
N LEU A 243 -22.45 9.89 16.99
CA LEU A 243 -22.59 9.47 18.38
C LEU A 243 -23.67 10.28 19.11
N ALA A 244 -23.69 11.58 18.86
CA ALA A 244 -24.73 12.47 19.39
C ALA A 244 -26.04 12.41 18.59
N ASN A 245 -26.04 11.75 17.43
CA ASN A 245 -27.14 11.72 16.49
C ASN A 245 -27.62 13.13 16.11
N SER A 246 -26.70 14.03 15.81
CA SER A 246 -26.98 15.42 15.48
C SER A 246 -26.42 15.80 14.11
N LEU A 247 -27.15 16.68 13.42
CA LEU A 247 -26.77 17.28 12.14
C LEU A 247 -26.92 18.79 12.26
N THR A 248 -25.82 19.53 12.03
CA THR A 248 -25.83 21.01 12.02
C THR A 248 -25.44 21.49 10.62
N ILE A 249 -26.25 22.39 10.07
CA ILE A 249 -26.03 23.02 8.77
C ILE A 249 -25.82 24.51 9.00
N THR A 250 -24.71 25.06 8.51
CA THR A 250 -24.36 26.46 8.60
C THR A 250 -24.30 27.06 7.19
N ASP A 251 -25.07 28.11 6.96
CA ASP A 251 -25.13 28.81 5.68
C ASP A 251 -23.96 29.81 5.50
N THR A 252 -23.94 30.49 4.34
CA THR A 252 -22.92 31.50 4.00
C THR A 252 -22.92 32.75 4.86
N GLN A 253 -23.98 32.97 5.65
CA GLN A 253 -24.10 34.10 6.58
C GLN A 253 -23.69 33.71 8.01
N GLY A 254 -23.28 32.42 8.21
CA GLY A 254 -22.91 31.89 9.52
C GLY A 254 -24.13 31.49 10.39
N LYS A 255 -25.36 31.49 9.85
CA LYS A 255 -26.52 31.00 10.55
C LYS A 255 -26.52 29.47 10.55
N SER A 256 -26.69 28.89 11.73
CA SER A 256 -26.70 27.44 11.94
C SER A 256 -28.07 26.94 12.33
N GLU A 257 -28.46 25.80 11.77
CA GLU A 257 -29.65 25.03 12.13
C GLU A 257 -29.24 23.61 12.50
N SER A 258 -29.71 23.11 13.65
CA SER A 258 -29.39 21.77 14.12
C SER A 258 -30.62 20.87 14.18
N SER A 259 -30.47 19.63 13.80
CA SER A 259 -31.48 18.57 13.94
C SER A 259 -30.91 17.38 14.72
N TYR A 260 -31.78 16.72 15.47
CA TYR A 260 -31.42 15.57 16.32
C TYR A 260 -32.37 14.42 16.04
N ILE A 261 -31.88 13.22 16.16
CA ILE A 261 -32.69 12.00 16.05
C ILE A 261 -32.42 11.07 17.23
N THR A 262 -33.39 10.24 17.53
CA THR A 262 -33.25 9.21 18.57
C THR A 262 -33.70 7.87 18.02
N PHE A 263 -32.89 6.85 18.22
CA PHE A 263 -33.21 5.45 17.97
C PHE A 263 -32.25 4.56 18.75
N GLU A 264 -32.70 3.31 18.99
CA GLU A 264 -31.87 2.31 19.64
C GLU A 264 -31.02 1.56 18.60
N ARG A 265 -29.84 1.10 19.01
CA ARG A 265 -28.92 0.38 18.13
C ARG A 265 -29.56 -0.86 17.49
N ASN A 266 -30.39 -1.59 18.24
CA ASN A 266 -31.08 -2.78 17.73
C ASN A 266 -32.11 -2.44 16.66
N GLU A 267 -32.75 -1.28 16.73
CA GLU A 267 -33.69 -0.79 15.72
C GLU A 267 -32.98 -0.54 14.37
N LEU A 268 -31.73 -0.05 14.38
CA LEU A 268 -30.92 0.09 13.16
C LEU A 268 -30.62 -1.28 12.54
N PHE A 269 -30.29 -2.29 13.35
CA PHE A 269 -30.08 -3.66 12.89
C PHE A 269 -31.38 -4.30 12.39
N ALA A 270 -32.50 -4.03 13.02
CA ALA A 270 -33.80 -4.49 12.55
C ALA A 270 -34.15 -3.88 11.18
N ALA A 271 -33.93 -2.58 11.01
CA ALA A 271 -34.09 -1.91 9.71
C ALA A 271 -33.17 -2.51 8.63
N MET A 272 -31.95 -2.89 9.01
CA MET A 272 -31.01 -3.56 8.11
C MET A 272 -31.55 -4.92 7.63
N HIS A 273 -32.02 -5.78 8.50
CA HIS A 273 -32.64 -7.05 8.09
C HIS A 273 -33.93 -6.83 7.28
N GLN A 274 -34.72 -5.83 7.68
CA GLN A 274 -35.93 -5.45 6.94
C GLN A 274 -35.61 -5.02 5.51
N SER A 275 -34.52 -4.28 5.28
CA SER A 275 -34.10 -3.83 3.95
C SER A 275 -33.78 -5.00 3.03
N VAL A 276 -33.18 -6.07 3.56
CA VAL A 276 -32.87 -7.31 2.81
C VAL A 276 -34.12 -8.16 2.56
N LEU A 277 -34.95 -8.30 3.59
CA LEU A 277 -36.14 -9.15 3.51
C LEU A 277 -37.24 -8.54 2.64
N ARG A 278 -37.37 -7.20 2.63
CA ARG A 278 -38.36 -6.44 1.87
C ARG A 278 -39.81 -6.89 2.07
N SER A 279 -40.10 -7.52 3.20
CA SER A 279 -41.44 -8.03 3.55
C SER A 279 -41.78 -7.60 4.96
N THR A 280 -42.92 -6.93 5.11
CA THR A 280 -43.45 -6.52 6.43
C THR A 280 -44.22 -7.65 7.12
N ASN A 281 -44.49 -8.76 6.42
CA ASN A 281 -45.28 -9.88 6.96
C ASN A 281 -44.65 -10.57 8.18
N PHE A 282 -43.35 -10.34 8.38
CA PHE A 282 -42.62 -10.95 9.50
C PHE A 282 -42.30 -9.96 10.63
N LEU A 283 -42.60 -8.64 10.47
CA LEU A 283 -42.35 -7.66 11.50
C LEU A 283 -43.35 -7.80 12.64
N HIS A 284 -42.85 -7.85 13.89
CA HIS A 284 -43.62 -7.87 15.10
C HIS A 284 -43.55 -6.53 15.84
N ASN A 285 -42.36 -6.05 16.09
CA ASN A 285 -42.11 -4.78 16.74
C ASN A 285 -41.94 -3.65 15.73
N ALA A 286 -42.46 -2.48 16.06
CA ALA A 286 -42.32 -1.32 15.19
C ALA A 286 -40.86 -0.85 15.10
N ILE A 287 -40.41 -0.60 13.88
CA ILE A 287 -39.14 0.08 13.60
C ILE A 287 -39.47 1.58 13.43
N PRO A 288 -38.69 2.51 14.02
CA PRO A 288 -38.94 3.94 13.88
C PRO A 288 -39.06 4.37 12.41
N GLN A 289 -40.05 5.23 12.15
CA GLN A 289 -40.32 5.72 10.78
C GLN A 289 -39.09 6.42 10.16
N SER A 290 -38.27 7.05 10.97
CA SER A 290 -37.01 7.69 10.53
C SER A 290 -36.06 6.67 9.90
N LEU A 291 -35.97 5.46 10.44
CA LEU A 291 -35.16 4.35 9.92
C LEU A 291 -35.80 3.65 8.71
N LEU A 292 -37.13 3.76 8.57
CA LEU A 292 -37.86 3.18 7.44
C LEU A 292 -37.96 4.12 6.23
N HIS A 293 -37.66 5.39 6.39
CA HIS A 293 -37.73 6.36 5.28
C HIS A 293 -36.86 5.94 4.09
N PRO A 294 -35.61 5.49 4.27
CA PRO A 294 -34.81 4.97 3.17
C PRO A 294 -35.40 3.75 2.48
N LEU A 295 -36.16 2.92 3.22
CA LEU A 295 -36.75 1.66 2.70
C LEU A 295 -37.93 1.91 1.75
N LYS A 296 -38.45 3.14 1.65
CA LYS A 296 -39.50 3.49 0.67
C LYS A 296 -38.98 3.56 -0.76
N SER A 297 -37.67 3.66 -0.95
CA SER A 297 -37.05 3.55 -2.27
C SER A 297 -37.02 2.08 -2.72
N GLN A 298 -37.18 1.83 -4.01
CA GLN A 298 -37.06 0.48 -4.58
C GLN A 298 -35.58 0.03 -4.75
N VAL A 299 -34.63 0.88 -4.39
CA VAL A 299 -33.18 0.65 -4.54
C VAL A 299 -32.64 -0.11 -3.36
N GLU A 300 -31.64 -0.99 -3.56
CA GLU A 300 -30.89 -1.61 -2.48
C GLU A 300 -30.16 -0.54 -1.67
N ILE A 301 -30.35 -0.56 -0.35
CA ILE A 301 -29.74 0.41 0.57
C ILE A 301 -28.38 -0.07 1.03
N LEU A 302 -28.31 -1.34 1.41
CA LEU A 302 -27.03 -1.96 1.72
C LEU A 302 -26.24 -2.17 0.44
N PRO A 303 -24.91 -1.99 0.47
CA PRO A 303 -24.12 -2.17 -0.73
C PRO A 303 -24.18 -3.63 -1.21
N THR A 304 -24.42 -3.76 -2.49
CA THR A 304 -24.32 -5.05 -3.18
C THR A 304 -22.87 -5.50 -3.27
N LEU A 305 -22.66 -6.75 -3.70
CA LEU A 305 -21.32 -7.26 -3.99
C LEU A 305 -20.56 -6.33 -4.96
N ALA A 306 -21.22 -5.91 -6.05
CA ALA A 306 -20.61 -5.06 -7.07
C ALA A 306 -20.16 -3.69 -6.54
N GLU A 307 -20.91 -3.10 -5.61
CA GLU A 307 -20.55 -1.82 -4.95
C GLU A 307 -19.46 -1.99 -3.89
N SER A 308 -19.36 -3.18 -3.29
CA SER A 308 -18.40 -3.44 -2.21
C SER A 308 -17.01 -3.84 -2.72
N LEU A 309 -16.88 -4.43 -3.91
CA LEU A 309 -15.59 -4.86 -4.46
C LEU A 309 -14.61 -3.69 -4.69
N PRO A 310 -15.00 -2.53 -5.25
CA PRO A 310 -14.13 -1.36 -5.35
C PRO A 310 -13.61 -0.89 -3.99
N LEU A 311 -14.48 -0.85 -2.97
CA LEU A 311 -14.07 -0.50 -1.61
C LEU A 311 -13.01 -1.45 -1.07
N MET A 312 -13.12 -2.76 -1.36
CA MET A 312 -12.10 -3.74 -0.96
C MET A 312 -10.75 -3.49 -1.63
N GLN A 313 -10.72 -2.99 -2.87
CA GLN A 313 -9.48 -2.60 -3.54
C GLN A 313 -8.83 -1.42 -2.80
N THR A 314 -9.59 -0.37 -2.51
CA THR A 314 -9.12 0.79 -1.73
C THR A 314 -8.64 0.38 -0.34
N LEU A 315 -9.39 -0.44 0.41
CA LEU A 315 -8.99 -0.95 1.73
C LEU A 315 -7.67 -1.73 1.66
N THR A 316 -7.49 -2.56 0.63
CA THR A 316 -6.25 -3.33 0.43
C THR A 316 -5.08 -2.41 0.12
N ARG A 317 -5.28 -1.38 -0.71
CA ARG A 317 -4.25 -0.39 -0.98
C ARG A 317 -3.84 0.34 0.30
N ILE A 318 -4.81 0.83 1.09
CA ILE A 318 -4.55 1.52 2.36
C ILE A 318 -3.82 0.59 3.35
N LYS A 319 -4.25 -0.67 3.47
CA LYS A 319 -3.60 -1.68 4.32
C LYS A 319 -2.12 -1.89 3.96
N ASN A 320 -1.79 -1.73 2.69
CA ASN A 320 -0.43 -1.88 2.16
C ASN A 320 0.34 -0.54 2.07
N MET A 321 -0.26 0.59 2.46
CA MET A 321 0.46 1.85 2.59
C MET A 321 1.52 1.69 3.66
N LYS A 322 2.77 1.79 3.25
CA LYS A 322 3.90 1.83 4.19
C LYS A 322 4.08 3.30 4.62
N PRO A 323 4.54 3.55 5.87
CA PRO A 323 5.05 4.86 6.23
C PRO A 323 6.01 5.32 5.15
N HIS A 324 6.06 6.63 4.89
CA HIS A 324 7.02 7.16 3.93
C HIS A 324 8.42 6.68 4.34
N GLN A 325 8.96 5.69 3.61
CA GLN A 325 10.28 5.15 3.92
C GLN A 325 11.31 6.25 3.72
N LYS A 326 12.14 6.46 4.73
CA LYS A 326 13.29 7.34 4.58
C LYS A 326 14.37 6.59 3.84
N ILE A 327 14.72 7.10 2.67
CA ILE A 327 15.63 6.45 1.73
C ILE A 327 16.88 7.28 1.59
N LEU A 328 18.03 6.68 1.90
CA LEU A 328 19.35 7.28 1.65
C LEU A 328 19.88 6.82 0.30
N CYS A 329 20.30 7.77 -0.53
CA CYS A 329 21.12 7.49 -1.70
C CYS A 329 22.59 7.78 -1.38
N VAL A 330 23.44 6.79 -1.50
CA VAL A 330 24.91 6.95 -1.43
C VAL A 330 25.47 6.90 -2.85
N ILE A 331 26.28 7.88 -3.21
CA ILE A 331 27.06 7.90 -4.44
C ILE A 331 28.52 7.81 -4.06
N GLY A 332 29.17 6.69 -4.38
CA GLY A 332 30.58 6.49 -4.08
C GLY A 332 31.50 6.94 -5.20
N ALA A 333 32.41 7.90 -4.95
CA ALA A 333 33.37 8.37 -5.93
C ALA A 333 34.75 8.63 -5.31
N ARG A 334 35.71 7.74 -5.55
CA ARG A 334 37.08 7.90 -5.05
C ARG A 334 37.96 8.71 -6.01
N GLY A 335 38.97 9.42 -5.48
CA GLY A 335 39.92 10.23 -6.25
C GLY A 335 40.94 9.43 -7.06
N GLY A 336 41.29 8.21 -6.61
CA GLY A 336 42.35 7.37 -7.18
C GLY A 336 41.93 6.44 -8.33
N SER A 337 41.32 6.98 -9.39
CA SER A 337 40.92 6.15 -10.57
C SER A 337 42.11 5.72 -11.41
N LYS A 338 42.32 4.39 -11.62
CA LYS A 338 43.46 3.86 -12.37
C LYS A 338 43.23 3.80 -13.90
N GLY A 339 42.03 3.49 -14.36
CA GLY A 339 41.74 3.35 -15.79
C GLY A 339 41.65 4.67 -16.54
N VAL A 340 40.91 5.63 -15.99
CA VAL A 340 40.77 7.01 -16.50
C VAL A 340 41.08 7.96 -15.36
N LYS A 341 42.11 8.80 -15.50
CA LYS A 341 42.55 9.77 -14.48
C LYS A 341 41.40 10.75 -14.19
N ASN A 342 41.10 10.94 -12.89
CA ASN A 342 40.05 11.84 -12.42
C ASN A 342 38.66 11.50 -13.03
N LYS A 343 38.41 10.24 -13.37
CA LYS A 343 37.24 9.74 -14.08
C LYS A 343 35.93 10.42 -13.68
N ASN A 344 35.67 10.50 -12.37
CA ASN A 344 34.39 10.97 -11.83
C ASN A 344 34.07 12.45 -12.14
N ILE A 345 35.09 13.29 -12.35
CA ILE A 345 34.93 14.73 -12.65
C ILE A 345 35.32 15.07 -14.10
N THR A 346 35.78 14.09 -14.87
CA THR A 346 36.07 14.30 -16.29
C THR A 346 34.79 14.63 -17.04
N PRO A 347 34.79 15.71 -17.85
CA PRO A 347 33.62 16.05 -18.67
C PRO A 347 33.33 14.96 -19.71
N ILE A 348 32.07 14.55 -19.80
CA ILE A 348 31.55 13.62 -20.80
C ILE A 348 30.23 14.20 -21.34
N ALA A 349 30.08 14.34 -22.64
CA ALA A 349 28.90 14.93 -23.29
C ALA A 349 28.40 16.23 -22.59
N GLY A 350 29.33 17.10 -22.17
CA GLY A 350 29.07 18.44 -21.62
C GLY A 350 28.83 18.51 -20.10
N LYS A 351 28.98 17.43 -19.34
CA LYS A 351 28.85 17.44 -17.86
C LYS A 351 29.94 16.57 -17.22
N PRO A 352 30.38 16.82 -15.98
CA PRO A 352 31.21 15.88 -15.22
C PRO A 352 30.50 14.52 -15.10
N LEU A 353 31.24 13.42 -15.19
CA LEU A 353 30.66 12.08 -15.18
C LEU A 353 29.71 11.87 -13.99
N ILE A 354 30.13 12.24 -12.77
CA ILE A 354 29.35 12.09 -11.55
C ILE A 354 28.02 12.87 -11.58
N ALA A 355 27.95 13.96 -12.35
CA ALA A 355 26.75 14.78 -12.44
C ALA A 355 25.55 14.04 -13.02
N TYR A 356 25.78 13.05 -13.89
CA TYR A 356 24.69 12.22 -14.43
C TYR A 356 23.98 11.43 -13.33
N THR A 357 24.74 10.75 -12.47
CA THR A 357 24.18 9.97 -11.36
C THR A 357 23.49 10.87 -10.33
N ILE A 358 24.07 12.03 -10.00
CA ILE A 358 23.45 12.99 -9.07
C ILE A 358 22.11 13.49 -9.64
N LEU A 359 22.08 13.88 -10.91
CA LEU A 359 20.85 14.35 -11.56
C LEU A 359 19.78 13.26 -11.66
N GLN A 360 20.16 12.03 -11.97
CA GLN A 360 19.23 10.88 -11.98
C GLN A 360 18.64 10.62 -10.60
N ALA A 361 19.47 10.71 -9.56
CA ALA A 361 19.01 10.56 -8.18
C ALA A 361 18.01 11.68 -7.79
N LEU A 362 18.33 12.94 -8.08
CA LEU A 362 17.44 14.09 -7.84
C LEU A 362 16.11 13.97 -8.60
N GLN A 363 16.16 13.62 -9.87
CA GLN A 363 14.97 13.48 -10.73
C GLN A 363 14.06 12.31 -10.33
N SER A 364 14.59 11.29 -9.68
CA SER A 364 13.79 10.16 -9.20
C SER A 364 12.80 10.55 -8.10
N SER A 365 13.08 11.63 -7.37
CA SER A 365 12.30 12.12 -6.23
C SER A 365 12.05 11.05 -5.15
N LEU A 366 12.86 9.98 -5.10
CA LEU A 366 12.72 8.88 -4.15
C LEU A 366 13.46 9.14 -2.84
N PHE A 367 14.54 9.92 -2.88
CA PHE A 367 15.51 9.96 -1.80
C PHE A 367 15.23 11.07 -0.80
N THR A 368 15.32 10.74 0.48
CA THR A 368 15.30 11.71 1.58
C THR A 368 16.58 12.55 1.55
N HIS A 369 17.73 11.89 1.34
CA HIS A 369 19.03 12.54 1.18
C HIS A 369 19.84 11.83 0.09
N ILE A 370 20.66 12.62 -0.63
CA ILE A 370 21.58 12.12 -1.67
C ILE A 370 22.98 12.52 -1.25
N VAL A 371 23.75 11.56 -0.73
CA VAL A 371 25.05 11.78 -0.11
C VAL A 371 26.17 11.28 -1.01
N LEU A 372 27.13 12.15 -1.29
CA LEU A 372 28.34 11.78 -2.00
C LEU A 372 29.44 11.41 -0.98
N SER A 373 29.91 10.16 -1.05
CA SER A 373 31.03 9.67 -0.28
C SER A 373 32.31 9.67 -1.13
N THR A 374 33.25 10.55 -0.82
CA THR A 374 34.52 10.73 -1.56
C THR A 374 35.67 11.09 -0.61
N ASP A 375 36.88 10.71 -0.99
CA ASP A 375 38.16 11.10 -0.32
C ASP A 375 38.82 12.32 -0.99
N SER A 376 38.24 12.85 -2.09
CA SER A 376 38.80 13.96 -2.88
C SER A 376 38.01 15.24 -2.67
N GLU A 377 38.67 16.31 -2.25
CA GLU A 377 38.06 17.64 -2.14
C GLU A 377 37.56 18.19 -3.48
N GLU A 378 38.26 17.88 -4.59
CA GLU A 378 37.81 18.27 -5.94
C GLU A 378 36.48 17.62 -6.30
N ILE A 379 36.36 16.30 -6.08
CA ILE A 379 35.11 15.56 -6.33
C ILE A 379 34.00 16.06 -5.40
N ALA A 380 34.32 16.31 -4.12
CA ALA A 380 33.39 16.88 -3.16
C ALA A 380 32.81 18.23 -3.61
N LYS A 381 33.69 19.13 -4.13
CA LYS A 381 33.29 20.42 -4.67
C LYS A 381 32.31 20.25 -5.85
N VAL A 382 32.71 19.46 -6.84
CA VAL A 382 31.84 19.17 -8.01
C VAL A 382 30.52 18.53 -7.59
N GLY A 383 30.54 17.58 -6.65
CA GLY A 383 29.30 16.96 -6.15
C GLY A 383 28.33 17.94 -5.52
N LYS A 384 28.83 18.90 -4.71
CA LYS A 384 28.01 19.98 -4.13
C LYS A 384 27.43 20.90 -5.21
N GLU A 385 28.22 21.27 -6.20
CA GLU A 385 27.76 22.12 -7.30
C GLU A 385 26.61 21.49 -8.10
N TRP A 386 26.54 20.15 -8.15
CA TRP A 386 25.50 19.40 -8.86
C TRP A 386 24.36 18.92 -7.95
N GLY A 387 24.37 19.26 -6.65
CA GLY A 387 23.24 19.06 -5.74
C GLY A 387 23.32 17.85 -4.83
N ALA A 388 24.47 17.17 -4.74
CA ALA A 388 24.68 16.15 -3.72
C ALA A 388 25.09 16.77 -2.38
N GLU A 389 24.69 16.12 -1.29
CA GLU A 389 25.09 16.48 0.07
C GLU A 389 26.49 15.90 0.36
N VAL A 390 27.42 16.76 0.76
CA VAL A 390 28.81 16.37 1.09
C VAL A 390 29.21 17.09 2.37
N PHE A 391 29.08 16.41 3.49
CA PHE A 391 29.36 16.93 4.83
C PHE A 391 30.57 16.25 5.49
N PHE A 392 31.15 15.23 4.86
CA PHE A 392 32.38 14.56 5.30
C PHE A 392 33.26 14.19 4.12
N LEU A 393 34.53 13.94 4.39
CA LEU A 393 35.43 13.23 3.47
C LEU A 393 35.60 11.79 3.96
N ARG A 394 35.57 10.84 3.02
CA ARG A 394 35.78 9.43 3.28
C ARG A 394 37.19 9.18 3.78
N ASP A 395 37.34 8.34 4.81
CA ASP A 395 38.64 7.97 5.34
C ASP A 395 39.48 7.23 4.29
N LYS A 396 40.80 7.50 4.26
CA LYS A 396 41.72 6.96 3.24
C LYS A 396 41.73 5.42 3.22
N GLU A 397 41.51 4.78 4.35
CA GLU A 397 41.43 3.32 4.47
C GLU A 397 40.24 2.78 3.64
N LEU A 398 39.09 3.46 3.68
CA LEU A 398 37.88 3.12 2.92
C LEU A 398 37.93 3.55 1.45
N ALA A 399 38.95 4.31 1.04
CA ALA A 399 39.20 4.74 -0.34
C ALA A 399 40.32 3.96 -1.02
N SER A 400 40.99 3.03 -0.30
CA SER A 400 42.11 2.24 -0.83
C SER A 400 41.63 1.26 -1.94
N ASP A 401 42.58 0.81 -2.78
CA ASP A 401 42.30 -0.17 -3.84
C ASP A 401 41.82 -1.53 -3.34
N THR A 402 42.12 -1.87 -2.08
CA THR A 402 41.72 -3.10 -1.44
C THR A 402 40.46 -2.95 -0.59
N ALA A 403 39.96 -1.72 -0.43
CA ALA A 403 38.74 -1.46 0.31
C ALA A 403 37.51 -1.93 -0.47
N GLY A 404 36.70 -2.77 0.14
CA GLY A 404 35.42 -3.18 -0.43
C GLY A 404 34.42 -2.01 -0.49
N LYS A 405 33.49 -2.06 -1.41
CA LYS A 405 32.43 -1.02 -1.59
C LYS A 405 31.49 -0.97 -0.38
N LEU A 406 31.12 -2.11 0.19
CA LEU A 406 30.16 -2.20 1.31
C LEU A 406 30.60 -1.47 2.58
N PRO A 407 31.86 -1.53 3.06
CA PRO A 407 32.30 -0.74 4.20
C PRO A 407 32.13 0.77 4.00
N ALA A 408 32.38 1.29 2.79
CA ALA A 408 32.22 2.71 2.48
C ALA A 408 30.75 3.15 2.45
N ILE A 409 29.85 2.28 1.97
CA ILE A 409 28.39 2.54 1.99
C ILE A 409 27.88 2.54 3.43
N ARG A 410 28.34 1.60 4.25
CA ARG A 410 28.00 1.50 5.67
C ARG A 410 28.46 2.73 6.46
N ASP A 411 29.70 3.18 6.25
CA ASP A 411 30.22 4.40 6.85
C ASP A 411 29.38 5.61 6.47
N ALA A 412 29.06 5.76 5.19
CA ALA A 412 28.20 6.84 4.70
C ALA A 412 26.80 6.82 5.33
N LEU A 413 26.19 5.64 5.50
CA LEU A 413 24.91 5.48 6.20
C LEU A 413 25.01 5.98 7.64
N LEU A 414 25.96 5.49 8.41
CA LEU A 414 26.07 5.82 9.84
C LEU A 414 26.38 7.31 10.06
N ARG A 415 27.27 7.88 9.26
CA ARG A 415 27.57 9.34 9.30
C ARG A 415 26.36 10.18 8.86
N SER A 416 25.57 9.70 7.91
CA SER A 416 24.34 10.39 7.49
C SER A 416 23.28 10.36 8.58
N GLU A 417 23.08 9.23 9.25
CA GLU A 417 22.13 9.12 10.37
C GLU A 417 22.51 10.05 11.52
N GLU A 418 23.81 10.14 11.85
CA GLU A 418 24.32 11.05 12.86
C GLU A 418 24.16 12.52 12.45
N HIS A 419 24.56 12.88 11.23
CA HIS A 419 24.51 14.26 10.74
C HIS A 419 23.10 14.80 10.63
N PHE A 420 22.18 14.02 10.02
CA PHE A 420 20.79 14.45 9.79
C PHE A 420 19.85 14.12 10.96
N GLN A 421 20.34 13.53 12.05
CA GLN A 421 19.55 13.11 13.22
C GLN A 421 18.32 12.32 12.79
N THR A 422 18.51 11.36 11.88
CA THR A 422 17.41 10.58 11.30
C THR A 422 17.81 9.12 11.12
N HIS A 423 16.82 8.24 10.98
CA HIS A 423 16.99 6.83 10.66
C HIS A 423 16.49 6.59 9.25
N TYR A 424 17.24 5.82 8.45
CA TYR A 424 16.81 5.41 7.12
C TYR A 424 16.29 3.98 7.15
N ASP A 425 15.26 3.70 6.35
CA ASP A 425 14.71 2.34 6.21
C ASP A 425 15.42 1.57 5.09
N VAL A 426 15.80 2.30 4.04
CA VAL A 426 16.39 1.75 2.81
C VAL A 426 17.62 2.57 2.43
N VAL A 427 18.64 1.87 1.93
CA VAL A 427 19.89 2.47 1.44
C VAL A 427 20.10 2.07 -0.01
N PHE A 428 20.27 3.06 -0.87
CA PHE A 428 20.71 2.89 -2.25
C PHE A 428 22.19 3.17 -2.37
N ASP A 429 22.85 2.42 -3.25
CA ASP A 429 24.11 2.81 -3.84
C ASP A 429 23.89 2.97 -5.34
N LEU A 430 24.12 4.17 -5.84
CA LEU A 430 24.08 4.49 -7.26
C LEU A 430 25.50 4.73 -7.75
N ASP A 431 25.97 3.86 -8.64
CA ASP A 431 27.33 3.97 -9.15
C ASP A 431 27.51 5.23 -9.99
N ALA A 432 28.60 5.96 -9.73
CA ALA A 432 28.97 7.17 -10.45
C ALA A 432 29.41 6.91 -11.90
N THR A 433 29.80 5.66 -12.21
CA THR A 433 30.37 5.25 -13.50
C THR A 433 29.34 4.64 -14.47
N SER A 434 28.04 4.64 -14.08
CA SER A 434 26.93 4.13 -14.89
C SER A 434 26.00 5.26 -15.40
N PRO A 435 26.45 6.20 -16.23
CA PRO A 435 25.69 7.40 -16.63
C PRO A 435 24.54 7.11 -17.59
N LEU A 436 24.51 5.94 -18.26
CA LEU A 436 23.45 5.54 -19.20
C LEU A 436 22.18 5.02 -18.51
N ARG A 437 22.19 4.83 -17.19
CA ARG A 437 21.02 4.49 -16.38
C ARG A 437 19.94 5.57 -16.56
N LEU A 438 18.68 5.15 -16.61
CA LEU A 438 17.53 6.05 -16.63
C LEU A 438 16.93 6.20 -15.22
N VAL A 439 16.21 7.29 -15.01
CA VAL A 439 15.41 7.50 -13.79
C VAL A 439 14.41 6.35 -13.58
N SER A 440 13.80 5.87 -14.67
CA SER A 440 12.88 4.72 -14.62
C SER A 440 13.54 3.42 -14.17
N ASP A 441 14.84 3.23 -14.38
CA ASP A 441 15.54 2.04 -13.85
C ASP A 441 15.63 2.11 -12.32
N ILE A 442 15.83 3.30 -11.75
CA ILE A 442 15.90 3.53 -10.30
C ILE A 442 14.53 3.26 -9.66
N THR A 443 13.46 3.85 -10.22
CA THR A 443 12.10 3.72 -9.67
C THR A 443 11.56 2.30 -9.78
N GLN A 444 11.74 1.64 -10.94
CA GLN A 444 11.28 0.26 -11.16
C GLN A 444 12.08 -0.75 -10.32
N ALA A 445 13.39 -0.54 -10.14
CA ALA A 445 14.19 -1.38 -9.24
C ALA A 445 13.68 -1.27 -7.79
N TYR A 446 13.34 -0.06 -7.34
CA TYR A 446 12.74 0.15 -6.02
C TYR A 446 11.36 -0.48 -5.90
N GLU A 447 10.49 -0.32 -6.88
CA GLU A 447 9.18 -0.95 -6.91
C GLU A 447 9.28 -2.48 -6.80
N GLN A 448 10.23 -3.08 -7.55
CA GLN A 448 10.50 -4.52 -7.44
C GLN A 448 11.03 -4.90 -6.06
N PHE A 449 11.99 -4.17 -5.51
CA PHE A 449 12.54 -4.38 -4.17
C PHE A 449 11.45 -4.41 -3.08
N VAL A 450 10.51 -3.46 -3.15
CA VAL A 450 9.39 -3.35 -2.20
C VAL A 450 8.36 -4.46 -2.42
N ARG A 451 7.99 -4.73 -3.68
CA ARG A 451 6.99 -5.74 -4.04
C ARG A 451 7.41 -7.13 -3.63
N ASP A 452 8.68 -7.48 -3.89
CA ASP A 452 9.22 -8.82 -3.65
C ASP A 452 9.80 -8.95 -2.21
N ASP A 453 9.69 -7.89 -1.40
CA ASP A 453 10.17 -7.77 -0.01
C ASP A 453 11.64 -8.19 0.17
N ASN A 454 12.50 -7.87 -0.81
CA ASN A 454 13.89 -8.28 -0.82
C ASN A 454 14.67 -7.65 0.34
N ASP A 455 15.69 -8.36 0.85
CA ASP A 455 16.65 -7.78 1.81
C ASP A 455 17.71 -6.94 1.10
N ILE A 456 18.08 -7.39 -0.10
CA ILE A 456 18.91 -6.67 -1.06
C ILE A 456 18.38 -6.89 -2.48
N LEU A 457 18.51 -5.88 -3.33
CA LEU A 457 18.31 -6.00 -4.77
C LEU A 457 19.56 -5.49 -5.49
N ILE A 458 20.01 -6.26 -6.47
CA ILE A 458 21.13 -5.92 -7.35
C ILE A 458 20.64 -5.76 -8.78
N THR A 459 21.40 -5.02 -9.60
CA THR A 459 21.12 -4.89 -11.03
C THR A 459 22.13 -5.62 -11.88
N ALA A 460 21.67 -6.16 -13.01
CA ALA A 460 22.49 -6.85 -13.98
C ALA A 460 21.89 -6.79 -15.40
N ALA A 461 22.69 -7.09 -16.40
CA ALA A 461 22.25 -7.27 -17.78
C ALA A 461 22.31 -8.77 -18.17
N PRO A 462 21.56 -9.20 -19.21
CA PRO A 462 21.74 -10.53 -19.76
C PRO A 462 23.18 -10.77 -20.19
N ALA A 463 23.83 -11.82 -19.67
CA ALA A 463 25.23 -12.08 -19.91
C ALA A 463 25.51 -12.39 -21.40
N ARG A 464 26.54 -11.76 -21.94
CA ARG A 464 27.01 -12.07 -23.31
C ARG A 464 27.71 -13.42 -23.41
N LYS A 465 28.31 -13.90 -22.33
CA LYS A 465 28.99 -15.20 -22.23
C LYS A 465 28.30 -16.07 -21.18
N SER A 466 28.37 -17.37 -21.36
CA SER A 466 27.81 -18.32 -20.38
C SER A 466 28.95 -19.17 -19.80
N PRO A 467 29.05 -19.26 -18.46
CA PRO A 467 30.04 -20.12 -17.83
C PRO A 467 29.86 -21.61 -18.16
N TYR A 468 28.69 -21.98 -18.66
CA TYR A 468 28.36 -23.35 -19.05
C TYR A 468 28.59 -23.64 -20.54
N PHE A 469 28.92 -22.63 -21.38
CA PHE A 469 28.96 -22.79 -22.80
C PHE A 469 30.19 -22.19 -23.49
N ASN A 470 30.62 -20.96 -23.14
CA ASN A 470 31.65 -20.23 -23.85
C ASN A 470 32.47 -19.24 -23.00
N LEU A 471 32.42 -19.37 -21.67
CA LEU A 471 33.35 -18.74 -20.74
C LEU A 471 34.30 -19.81 -20.21
N VAL A 472 35.61 -19.58 -20.33
CA VAL A 472 36.64 -20.56 -19.99
C VAL A 472 37.56 -20.03 -18.91
N GLU A 473 38.10 -20.94 -18.11
CA GLU A 473 39.12 -20.69 -17.11
C GLU A 473 40.37 -21.52 -17.42
N ILE A 474 41.52 -21.01 -16.94
CA ILE A 474 42.80 -21.73 -17.00
C ILE A 474 43.04 -22.35 -15.62
N PHE A 475 43.16 -23.66 -15.60
CA PHE A 475 43.49 -24.46 -14.43
C PHE A 475 44.92 -24.96 -14.53
N GLU A 476 45.65 -24.98 -13.42
CA GLU A 476 46.95 -25.63 -13.32
C GLU A 476 46.74 -27.08 -12.84
N GLU A 477 47.08 -28.06 -13.67
CA GLU A 477 47.00 -29.49 -13.33
C GLU A 477 48.31 -30.17 -13.68
N ASN A 478 48.99 -30.71 -12.67
CA ASN A 478 50.31 -31.39 -12.81
C ASN A 478 51.39 -30.52 -13.49
N GLY A 479 51.43 -29.20 -13.18
CA GLY A 479 52.40 -28.26 -13.77
C GLY A 479 52.13 -27.90 -15.23
N LYS A 480 50.95 -28.20 -15.76
CA LYS A 480 50.50 -27.81 -17.10
C LYS A 480 49.22 -27.01 -17.04
N ALA A 481 49.19 -25.95 -17.83
CA ALA A 481 47.96 -25.16 -18.02
C ALA A 481 46.92 -25.97 -18.81
N ARG A 482 45.73 -26.07 -18.27
CA ARG A 482 44.55 -26.68 -18.91
C ARG A 482 43.44 -25.63 -19.02
N VAL A 483 42.80 -25.61 -20.18
CA VAL A 483 41.66 -24.73 -20.43
C VAL A 483 40.37 -25.54 -20.39
N ASP A 484 39.38 -25.06 -19.64
CA ASP A 484 38.07 -25.70 -19.55
C ASP A 484 36.96 -24.65 -19.32
N LEU A 485 35.69 -25.07 -19.48
CA LEU A 485 34.56 -24.23 -19.15
C LEU A 485 34.59 -23.84 -17.67
N SER A 486 34.26 -22.58 -17.37
CA SER A 486 34.18 -22.05 -15.99
C SER A 486 33.20 -22.85 -15.11
N LYS A 487 32.12 -23.35 -15.71
CA LYS A 487 31.21 -24.32 -15.06
C LYS A 487 30.92 -25.47 -16.04
N ARG A 488 31.27 -26.67 -15.65
CA ARG A 488 30.91 -27.86 -16.42
C ARG A 488 29.45 -28.21 -16.19
N PRO A 489 28.58 -28.25 -17.23
CA PRO A 489 27.24 -28.75 -17.12
C PRO A 489 27.25 -30.28 -16.91
N THR A 490 26.24 -30.82 -16.25
CA THR A 490 26.06 -32.26 -16.02
C THR A 490 25.80 -33.02 -17.33
N GLN A 491 25.23 -32.32 -18.33
CA GLN A 491 25.05 -32.85 -19.69
C GLN A 491 25.59 -31.83 -20.70
N PRO A 492 26.13 -32.28 -21.86
CA PRO A 492 26.66 -31.39 -22.90
C PRO A 492 25.58 -30.40 -23.39
N ILE A 493 25.89 -29.11 -23.36
CA ILE A 493 25.05 -28.05 -23.91
C ILE A 493 25.53 -27.76 -25.34
N LEU A 494 24.66 -28.00 -26.30
CA LEU A 494 25.00 -27.85 -27.72
C LEU A 494 24.71 -26.46 -28.28
N ARG A 495 23.76 -25.74 -27.67
CA ARG A 495 23.38 -24.40 -28.13
C ARG A 495 23.30 -23.45 -26.92
N ARG A 496 23.71 -22.20 -27.13
CA ARG A 496 23.70 -21.17 -26.08
C ARG A 496 22.33 -20.99 -25.39
N GLN A 497 21.23 -21.05 -26.15
CA GLN A 497 19.87 -20.92 -25.62
C GLN A 497 19.46 -22.07 -24.69
N ASP A 498 20.16 -23.20 -24.72
CA ASP A 498 19.89 -24.36 -23.88
C ASP A 498 20.66 -24.27 -22.54
N SER A 499 21.56 -23.26 -22.40
CA SER A 499 22.31 -23.02 -21.15
C SER A 499 21.46 -22.30 -20.11
N PRO A 500 21.72 -22.51 -18.82
CA PRO A 500 21.11 -21.71 -17.77
C PRO A 500 21.28 -20.19 -18.05
N LYS A 501 20.25 -19.41 -17.77
CA LYS A 501 20.31 -17.96 -17.90
C LYS A 501 21.36 -17.40 -16.94
N CYS A 502 22.27 -16.60 -17.47
CA CYS A 502 23.31 -15.90 -16.71
C CYS A 502 23.17 -14.39 -16.92
N TYR A 503 23.61 -13.64 -15.93
CA TYR A 503 23.53 -12.19 -15.94
C TYR A 503 24.88 -11.60 -15.52
N ASP A 504 25.33 -10.57 -16.22
CA ASP A 504 26.51 -9.80 -15.87
C ASP A 504 26.09 -8.68 -14.90
N MET A 505 26.59 -8.69 -13.66
CA MET A 505 26.35 -7.63 -12.70
C MET A 505 26.96 -6.32 -13.23
N ASN A 506 26.12 -5.28 -13.31
CA ASN A 506 26.52 -3.98 -13.85
C ASN A 506 26.83 -2.93 -12.78
N ALA A 507 26.75 -3.32 -11.50
CA ALA A 507 26.97 -2.45 -10.32
C ALA A 507 26.17 -1.14 -10.30
N SER A 508 25.25 -0.93 -11.23
CA SER A 508 24.60 0.36 -11.47
C SER A 508 23.71 0.81 -10.32
N ILE A 509 22.91 -0.12 -9.77
CA ILE A 509 22.00 0.14 -8.65
C ILE A 509 22.09 -1.04 -7.67
N TYR A 510 22.33 -0.72 -6.41
CA TYR A 510 22.14 -1.64 -5.29
C TYR A 510 21.16 -1.04 -4.30
N ILE A 511 20.28 -1.87 -3.72
CA ILE A 511 19.27 -1.46 -2.74
C ILE A 511 19.32 -2.42 -1.57
N TRP A 512 19.41 -1.91 -0.34
CA TRP A 512 19.38 -2.70 0.88
C TRP A 512 18.28 -2.21 1.81
N LYS A 513 17.63 -3.14 2.52
CA LYS A 513 17.07 -2.79 3.81
C LYS A 513 18.23 -2.40 4.75
N ARG A 514 18.05 -1.31 5.50
CA ARG A 514 19.07 -0.84 6.45
C ARG A 514 19.62 -1.96 7.35
N GLU A 515 18.71 -2.73 7.92
CA GLU A 515 19.06 -3.82 8.83
C GLU A 515 19.91 -4.91 8.15
N ALA A 516 19.62 -5.23 6.89
CA ALA A 516 20.40 -6.20 6.14
C ALA A 516 21.83 -5.69 5.89
N LEU A 517 21.99 -4.42 5.51
CA LEU A 517 23.30 -3.79 5.31
C LEU A 517 24.14 -3.75 6.60
N LEU A 518 23.50 -3.51 7.75
CA LEU A 518 24.21 -3.41 9.03
C LEU A 518 24.54 -4.77 9.64
N LYS A 519 23.62 -5.73 9.61
CA LYS A 519 23.80 -7.05 10.26
C LYS A 519 24.66 -8.01 9.45
N ASN A 520 24.47 -8.03 8.13
CA ASN A 520 25.19 -8.92 7.22
C ASN A 520 25.53 -8.19 5.93
N PRO A 521 26.61 -7.38 5.91
CA PRO A 521 26.98 -6.61 4.73
C PRO A 521 27.45 -7.55 3.61
N SER A 522 26.52 -7.93 2.75
CA SER A 522 26.74 -8.79 1.60
C SER A 522 25.94 -8.27 0.41
N VAL A 523 26.35 -8.59 -0.80
CA VAL A 523 25.55 -8.42 -2.02
C VAL A 523 24.69 -9.64 -2.32
N PHE A 524 24.92 -10.74 -1.60
CA PHE A 524 24.14 -11.97 -1.73
C PHE A 524 23.66 -12.42 -0.35
N THR A 525 22.35 -12.52 -0.20
CA THR A 525 21.64 -13.08 0.96
C THR A 525 20.69 -14.17 0.47
N ALA A 526 20.01 -14.83 1.40
CA ALA A 526 18.94 -15.79 1.02
C ALA A 526 17.77 -15.11 0.29
N ASN A 527 17.61 -13.79 0.42
CA ASN A 527 16.54 -13.00 -0.19
C ASN A 527 17.11 -11.84 -1.03
N THR A 528 18.01 -12.19 -1.99
CA THR A 528 18.56 -11.23 -2.96
C THR A 528 17.69 -11.20 -4.21
N GLY A 529 17.12 -10.03 -4.54
CA GLY A 529 16.42 -9.75 -5.79
C GLY A 529 17.37 -9.36 -6.92
N LEU A 530 16.96 -9.60 -8.16
CA LEU A 530 17.66 -9.21 -9.36
C LEU A 530 16.75 -8.36 -10.26
N PHE A 531 17.12 -7.10 -10.47
CA PHE A 531 16.50 -6.26 -11.49
C PHE A 531 17.31 -6.29 -12.78
N VAL A 532 16.69 -6.75 -13.87
CA VAL A 532 17.37 -6.93 -15.16
C VAL A 532 17.27 -5.66 -15.98
N MET A 533 18.40 -5.00 -16.19
CA MET A 533 18.52 -3.81 -17.04
C MET A 533 18.87 -4.21 -18.48
N PRO A 534 18.45 -3.43 -19.49
CA PRO A 534 18.93 -3.59 -20.86
C PRO A 534 20.45 -3.39 -20.96
N GLU A 535 21.09 -4.17 -21.80
CA GLU A 535 22.54 -4.10 -22.04
C GLU A 535 23.01 -2.69 -22.45
N SER A 536 22.20 -1.97 -23.24
CA SER A 536 22.50 -0.61 -23.69
C SER A 536 22.60 0.44 -22.58
N ARG A 537 22.08 0.15 -21.39
CA ARG A 537 22.12 1.01 -20.21
C ARG A 537 22.99 0.45 -19.07
N SER A 538 23.62 -0.68 -19.31
CA SER A 538 24.40 -1.43 -18.31
C SER A 538 25.92 -1.32 -18.50
N VAL A 539 26.37 -0.30 -19.21
CA VAL A 539 27.79 -0.06 -19.45
C VAL A 539 28.38 0.71 -18.27
N ASP A 540 29.39 0.11 -17.66
CA ASP A 540 30.23 0.73 -16.66
C ASP A 540 31.51 1.28 -17.31
N ILE A 541 31.97 2.45 -16.89
CA ILE A 541 33.17 3.07 -17.43
C ILE A 541 34.38 2.64 -16.62
N ASP A 542 35.18 1.71 -17.13
CA ASP A 542 36.42 1.27 -16.51
C ASP A 542 37.66 1.60 -17.34
N THR A 543 37.52 1.63 -18.64
CA THR A 543 38.61 1.88 -19.59
C THR A 543 38.37 3.14 -20.41
N PRO A 544 39.40 3.70 -21.08
CA PRO A 544 39.20 4.79 -22.03
C PRO A 544 38.21 4.45 -23.16
N LEU A 545 38.17 3.20 -23.59
CA LEU A 545 37.24 2.74 -24.64
C LEU A 545 35.77 2.80 -24.16
N ASP A 546 35.53 2.44 -22.91
CA ASP A 546 34.19 2.55 -22.33
C ASP A 546 33.76 4.01 -22.27
N PHE A 547 34.70 4.91 -21.92
CA PHE A 547 34.45 6.34 -21.86
C PHE A 547 34.02 6.91 -23.23
N GLU A 548 34.77 6.59 -24.29
CA GLU A 548 34.45 6.98 -25.67
C GLU A 548 33.10 6.43 -26.11
N PHE A 549 32.83 5.15 -25.81
CA PHE A 549 31.58 4.49 -26.16
C PHE A 549 30.38 5.15 -25.44
N VAL A 550 30.48 5.40 -24.15
CA VAL A 550 29.44 6.03 -23.36
C VAL A 550 29.21 7.48 -23.81
N GLU A 551 30.30 8.23 -24.13
CA GLU A 551 30.17 9.58 -24.67
C GLU A 551 29.42 9.61 -26.01
N PHE A 552 29.72 8.65 -26.90
CA PHE A 552 28.98 8.48 -28.14
C PHE A 552 27.48 8.22 -27.90
N MET A 553 27.15 7.34 -26.95
CA MET A 553 25.77 7.00 -26.62
C MET A 553 25.01 8.20 -26.01
N LEU A 554 25.63 8.95 -25.12
CA LEU A 554 25.05 10.15 -24.53
C LEU A 554 24.81 11.24 -25.58
N ASN A 555 25.79 11.49 -26.48
CA ASN A 555 25.65 12.44 -27.57
C ASN A 555 24.55 12.05 -28.56
N LYS A 556 24.40 10.76 -28.85
CA LYS A 556 23.32 10.23 -29.69
C LYS A 556 21.95 10.45 -29.04
N ALA A 557 21.81 10.19 -27.74
CA ALA A 557 20.58 10.43 -26.98
C ALA A 557 20.22 11.93 -26.97
N ASN A 558 21.19 12.79 -26.74
CA ASN A 558 20.98 14.25 -26.77
C ASN A 558 20.51 14.76 -28.15
N LYS A 559 21.04 14.23 -29.25
CA LYS A 559 20.60 14.58 -30.62
C LYS A 559 19.14 14.12 -30.89
N LEU A 560 18.74 12.96 -30.43
CA LEU A 560 17.37 12.44 -30.59
C LEU A 560 16.35 13.28 -29.82
N ASN A 561 16.71 13.78 -28.64
CA ASN A 561 15.87 14.68 -27.84
C ASN A 561 15.68 16.07 -28.47
N LEU A 562 16.59 16.53 -29.32
CA LEU A 562 16.49 17.78 -30.05
C LEU A 562 15.59 17.68 -31.31
N THR A 563 15.31 16.48 -31.81
CA THR A 563 14.56 16.27 -33.07
C THR A 563 13.09 15.85 -32.88
N GLY A 564 12.57 15.84 -31.65
CA GLY A 564 11.14 15.75 -31.34
C GLY A 564 10.60 14.33 -31.23
N GLY A 565 10.12 13.95 -30.06
CA GLY A 565 9.24 12.81 -29.79
C GLY A 565 9.85 11.71 -28.96
N GLY A 566 9.82 11.84 -27.67
CA GLY A 566 10.17 10.82 -26.68
C GLY A 566 10.55 11.49 -25.35
N ASP A 567 10.22 10.90 -24.25
CA ASP A 567 10.38 11.37 -22.87
C ASP A 567 11.48 12.44 -22.68
N ARG A 568 11.06 13.62 -22.25
CA ARG A 568 11.92 14.80 -22.08
C ARG A 568 12.97 14.54 -21.00
N VAL A 569 14.11 13.99 -21.38
CA VAL A 569 15.29 13.93 -20.54
C VAL A 569 16.19 15.14 -20.88
N ASN A 570 16.27 16.10 -19.96
CA ASN A 570 17.24 17.18 -19.87
C ASN A 570 17.02 18.49 -20.67
N ILE A 571 16.18 19.40 -20.18
CA ILE A 571 16.34 20.82 -20.51
C ILE A 571 16.48 21.74 -19.27
N PHE A 572 16.26 21.33 -18.02
CA PHE A 572 16.17 22.29 -16.90
C PHE A 572 17.05 21.99 -15.67
N ALA A 573 18.29 21.51 -15.85
CA ALA A 573 19.18 21.28 -14.71
C ALA A 573 19.50 22.57 -13.92
N ARG A 574 19.64 23.74 -14.57
CA ARG A 574 19.86 25.02 -13.88
C ARG A 574 18.61 25.57 -13.21
N ASP A 575 17.45 25.41 -13.84
CA ASP A 575 16.17 25.89 -13.28
C ASP A 575 15.71 25.04 -12.08
N ILE A 576 15.99 23.73 -12.07
CA ILE A 576 15.69 22.85 -10.93
C ILE A 576 16.61 23.18 -9.75
N ILE A 577 17.90 23.43 -9.98
CA ILE A 577 18.84 23.80 -8.90
C ILE A 577 18.47 25.16 -8.31
N SER A 578 18.07 26.14 -9.12
CA SER A 578 17.58 27.44 -8.63
C SER A 578 16.24 27.32 -7.90
N HIS A 579 15.36 26.43 -8.33
CA HIS A 579 14.06 26.19 -7.70
C HIS A 579 14.19 25.46 -6.35
N ILE A 580 15.09 24.47 -6.27
CA ILE A 580 15.43 23.78 -5.01
C ILE A 580 16.12 24.72 -4.02
N ALA A 581 17.01 25.61 -4.50
CA ALA A 581 17.62 26.63 -3.65
C ALA A 581 16.58 27.61 -3.10
N SER A 582 15.62 28.05 -3.92
CA SER A 582 14.54 28.96 -3.47
C SER A 582 13.56 28.31 -2.48
N ILE A 583 13.35 26.98 -2.56
CA ILE A 583 12.52 26.23 -1.60
C ILE A 583 13.27 26.05 -0.26
N LYS A 584 14.58 25.82 -0.30
CA LYS A 584 15.41 25.71 0.92
C LYS A 584 15.61 27.06 1.65
N GLU A 585 15.48 28.19 0.98
CA GLU A 585 15.48 29.52 1.61
C GLU A 585 14.09 29.92 2.15
N ALA A 586 13.02 29.20 1.77
CA ALA A 586 11.64 29.49 2.18
C ALA A 586 11.14 28.56 3.31
N ILE A 587 11.93 27.56 3.74
CA ILE A 587 11.73 26.69 4.91
C ILE A 587 12.80 27.04 5.96
#